data_7e27604f699c44f7cf247f0d6f426d57
#
_entry.id   7e27604f699c44f7cf247f0d6f426d57
#
_cell.length_a   1.000
_cell.length_b   1.000
_cell.length_c   1.000
_cell.angle_alpha   90.00
_cell.angle_beta   90.00
_cell.angle_gamma   90.00
#
_symmetry.space_group_name_H-M   'P 1'
#
loop_
_entity.id
_entity.type
_entity.pdbx_description
1 polymer ?
#
loop_
_entity_poly.entity_id
_entity_poly.type
_entity_poly.pdbx_seq_one_letter_code
_entity_poly.pdbx_strand_id
1 'polypeptide(L)'
;MNQTHTNAMTVDVEDYFHVASLAEVIRRDQWDQMEYRAEHSTNRLLEMFGKRNLRATFFVLGWVAKRSPELIKRIHAAGHEVACHGLTHELVYRQTPEVFRQETRESKLLLEDLIGAPVLGYRAASYSITAQSLWAIDILCELGFRYDSSIFPIAHDRYGIPGASTRPGLMHAKNGASIVEFPLSTAQLMGRRVPVAGGGYFRLLPYWFTRWGLRSINERDNQPFIFYLHPWEIDAGQPRFNASWLSRFRHYTNLDVCEARLARLIGEFKFTTVREVLRSQLDAAQVGGLATASV
;
A
#
# COMPACT_ATOMS: atom_id res chain seq x y z
N MET A 1 -18.98 -21.49 -2.81
CA MET A 1 -17.84 -21.73 -1.94
C MET A 1 -17.88 -20.68 -0.83
N ASN A 2 -17.90 -21.11 0.43
CA ASN A 2 -17.87 -20.15 1.54
C ASN A 2 -16.49 -19.47 1.58
N GLN A 3 -16.45 -18.16 1.32
CA GLN A 3 -15.25 -17.38 1.53
C GLN A 3 -15.04 -17.21 3.03
N THR A 4 -14.02 -17.86 3.57
CA THR A 4 -13.71 -17.90 5.01
C THR A 4 -13.06 -16.61 5.51
N HIS A 5 -12.42 -15.83 4.61
CA HIS A 5 -11.69 -14.62 4.96
C HIS A 5 -12.24 -13.38 4.26
N THR A 6 -12.25 -12.26 4.99
CA THR A 6 -12.35 -10.92 4.42
C THR A 6 -10.93 -10.37 4.29
N ASN A 7 -10.56 -9.92 3.09
CA ASN A 7 -9.20 -9.50 2.72
C ASN A 7 -9.08 -7.98 2.72
N ALA A 8 -7.87 -7.46 2.74
CA ALA A 8 -7.65 -6.02 2.64
C ALA A 8 -7.49 -5.59 1.17
N MET A 9 -8.31 -4.62 0.75
CA MET A 9 -8.10 -3.89 -0.50
C MET A 9 -7.35 -2.61 -0.18
N THR A 10 -6.25 -2.34 -0.91
CA THR A 10 -5.48 -1.12 -0.71
C THR A 10 -5.18 -0.42 -2.03
N VAL A 11 -5.14 0.90 -1.98
CA VAL A 11 -4.80 1.79 -3.09
C VAL A 11 -3.69 2.71 -2.64
N ASP A 12 -2.55 2.67 -3.33
CA ASP A 12 -1.45 3.61 -3.11
C ASP A 12 -1.70 4.84 -4.01
N VAL A 13 -2.17 5.93 -3.39
CA VAL A 13 -2.64 7.13 -4.12
C VAL A 13 -1.46 7.97 -4.56
N GLU A 14 -0.97 7.62 -5.73
CA GLU A 14 0.12 8.29 -6.43
C GLU A 14 -0.18 8.41 -7.93
N ASP A 15 0.59 9.22 -8.63
CA ASP A 15 0.49 9.36 -10.08
C ASP A 15 1.54 8.53 -10.82
N TYR A 16 1.38 8.33 -12.14
CA TYR A 16 2.29 7.54 -12.99
C TYR A 16 3.74 8.03 -12.92
N PHE A 17 3.97 9.32 -12.64
CA PHE A 17 5.31 9.90 -12.60
C PHE A 17 6.01 9.77 -11.23
N HIS A 18 5.32 9.31 -10.20
CA HIS A 18 5.94 9.00 -8.90
C HIS A 18 6.70 7.68 -8.89
N VAL A 19 6.41 6.80 -9.87
CA VAL A 19 6.91 5.42 -9.84
C VAL A 19 8.40 5.31 -10.16
N ALA A 20 9.07 4.40 -9.45
CA ALA A 20 10.50 4.16 -9.62
C ALA A 20 10.89 3.72 -11.06
N SER A 21 9.98 3.14 -11.83
CA SER A 21 10.24 2.72 -13.22
C SER A 21 10.44 3.90 -14.18
N LEU A 22 9.94 5.08 -13.86
CA LEU A 22 10.08 6.30 -14.67
C LEU A 22 11.04 7.33 -14.05
N ALA A 23 11.64 7.05 -12.88
CA ALA A 23 12.49 7.99 -12.16
C ALA A 23 13.76 8.43 -12.93
N GLU A 24 14.20 7.63 -13.94
CA GLU A 24 15.33 7.99 -14.79
C GLU A 24 14.97 9.05 -15.87
N VAL A 25 13.68 9.16 -16.22
CA VAL A 25 13.20 10.06 -17.28
C VAL A 25 12.30 11.18 -16.78
N ILE A 26 11.78 11.06 -15.56
CA ILE A 26 10.98 12.08 -14.88
C ILE A 26 11.59 12.34 -13.52
N ARG A 27 12.25 13.49 -13.40
CA ARG A 27 12.84 13.90 -12.13
C ARG A 27 11.79 14.53 -11.23
N ARG A 28 12.02 14.51 -9.92
CA ARG A 28 11.10 15.04 -8.92
C ARG A 28 10.80 16.55 -9.09
N ASP A 29 11.80 17.31 -9.49
CA ASP A 29 11.64 18.76 -9.77
C ASP A 29 10.75 19.08 -11.00
N GLN A 30 10.36 18.06 -11.74
CA GLN A 30 9.48 18.18 -12.92
C GLN A 30 8.03 17.77 -12.62
N TRP A 31 7.74 17.22 -11.44
CA TRP A 31 6.40 16.68 -11.12
C TRP A 31 5.27 17.71 -11.25
N ASP A 32 5.53 18.96 -10.89
CA ASP A 32 4.53 20.03 -11.01
C ASP A 32 4.20 20.40 -12.46
N GLN A 33 5.05 20.00 -13.41
CA GLN A 33 4.88 20.21 -14.83
C GLN A 33 4.21 19.02 -15.54
N MET A 34 4.09 17.88 -14.85
CA MET A 34 3.48 16.68 -15.42
C MET A 34 1.96 16.81 -15.46
N GLU A 35 1.35 16.14 -16.45
CA GLU A 35 -0.11 16.01 -16.50
C GLU A 35 -0.58 15.22 -15.28
N TYR A 36 -1.26 15.88 -14.35
CA TYR A 36 -1.74 15.29 -13.13
C TYR A 36 -3.01 14.46 -13.35
N ARG A 37 -2.96 13.18 -13.09
CA ARG A 37 -4.03 12.21 -13.37
C ARG A 37 -4.49 11.39 -12.15
N ALA A 38 -3.78 11.46 -11.03
CA ALA A 38 -4.09 10.69 -9.84
C ALA A 38 -5.53 10.92 -9.35
N GLU A 39 -6.02 12.17 -9.38
CA GLU A 39 -7.39 12.49 -8.95
C GLU A 39 -8.43 11.85 -9.86
N HIS A 40 -8.26 11.95 -11.18
CA HIS A 40 -9.18 11.33 -12.15
C HIS A 40 -9.24 9.81 -11.96
N SER A 41 -8.10 9.17 -11.89
CA SER A 41 -8.01 7.72 -11.77
C SER A 41 -8.50 7.20 -10.41
N THR A 42 -8.24 7.96 -9.33
CA THR A 42 -8.77 7.63 -8.00
C THR A 42 -10.30 7.73 -7.95
N ASN A 43 -10.89 8.75 -8.57
CA ASN A 43 -12.36 8.88 -8.64
C ASN A 43 -13.00 7.69 -9.37
N ARG A 44 -12.36 7.14 -10.42
CA ARG A 44 -12.84 5.92 -11.10
C ARG A 44 -12.82 4.70 -10.15
N LEU A 45 -11.80 4.58 -9.30
CA LEU A 45 -11.75 3.52 -8.28
C LEU A 45 -12.85 3.72 -7.23
N LEU A 46 -13.07 4.94 -6.75
CA LEU A 46 -14.15 5.24 -5.81
C LEU A 46 -15.53 4.87 -6.36
N GLU A 47 -15.79 5.19 -7.64
CA GLU A 47 -17.03 4.76 -8.31
C GLU A 47 -17.16 3.23 -8.37
N MET A 48 -16.09 2.54 -8.77
CA MET A 48 -16.07 1.08 -8.88
C MET A 48 -16.33 0.42 -7.52
N PHE A 49 -15.69 0.91 -6.46
CA PHE A 49 -15.84 0.40 -5.11
C PHE A 49 -17.24 0.73 -4.55
N GLY A 50 -17.74 1.95 -4.78
CA GLY A 50 -19.08 2.35 -4.36
C GLY A 50 -20.18 1.47 -4.95
N LYS A 51 -20.11 1.12 -6.25
CA LYS A 51 -21.04 0.20 -6.93
C LYS A 51 -21.10 -1.20 -6.28
N ARG A 52 -20.12 -1.56 -5.46
CA ARG A 52 -19.99 -2.88 -4.80
C ARG A 52 -20.04 -2.79 -3.27
N ASN A 53 -20.32 -1.62 -2.69
CA ASN A 53 -20.22 -1.38 -1.24
C ASN A 53 -18.90 -1.85 -0.64
N LEU A 54 -17.81 -1.78 -1.42
CA LEU A 54 -16.48 -2.18 -1.00
C LEU A 54 -15.81 -1.00 -0.30
N ARG A 55 -15.25 -1.24 0.90
CA ARG A 55 -14.34 -0.32 1.56
C ARG A 55 -12.90 -0.76 1.34
N ALA A 56 -12.02 0.21 1.21
CA ALA A 56 -10.59 -0.01 0.98
C ALA A 56 -9.77 0.96 1.84
N THR A 57 -8.49 0.68 2.01
CA THR A 57 -7.52 1.61 2.59
C THR A 57 -6.79 2.32 1.46
N PHE A 58 -6.78 3.63 1.50
CA PHE A 58 -6.04 4.48 0.58
C PHE A 58 -4.79 5.01 1.30
N PHE A 59 -3.63 4.51 0.91
CA PHE A 59 -2.34 5.03 1.34
C PHE A 59 -2.03 6.26 0.50
N VAL A 60 -2.15 7.42 1.09
CA VAL A 60 -2.08 8.70 0.37
C VAL A 60 -0.70 9.31 0.48
N LEU A 61 -0.12 9.63 -0.67
CA LEU A 61 1.10 10.41 -0.76
C LEU A 61 0.83 11.87 -0.34
N GLY A 62 1.62 12.43 0.57
CA GLY A 62 1.43 13.79 1.05
C GLY A 62 1.50 14.84 -0.08
N TRP A 63 2.33 14.62 -1.10
CA TRP A 63 2.36 15.45 -2.31
C TRP A 63 0.98 15.50 -3.00
N VAL A 64 0.30 14.37 -3.12
CA VAL A 64 -1.07 14.31 -3.69
C VAL A 64 -2.05 15.00 -2.76
N ALA A 65 -1.93 14.82 -1.44
CA ALA A 65 -2.82 15.46 -0.47
C ALA A 65 -2.71 16.99 -0.52
N LYS A 66 -1.50 17.53 -0.69
CA LYS A 66 -1.29 18.98 -0.88
C LYS A 66 -1.94 19.51 -2.16
N ARG A 67 -1.87 18.73 -3.25
CA ARG A 67 -2.37 19.12 -4.57
C ARG A 67 -3.89 18.95 -4.71
N SER A 68 -4.45 17.92 -4.13
CA SER A 68 -5.87 17.55 -4.23
C SER A 68 -6.49 17.28 -2.87
N PRO A 69 -6.58 18.26 -1.96
CA PRO A 69 -7.14 18.07 -0.61
C PRO A 69 -8.58 17.58 -0.64
N GLU A 70 -9.38 18.03 -1.59
CA GLU A 70 -10.79 17.63 -1.73
C GLU A 70 -10.92 16.15 -2.17
N LEU A 71 -9.95 15.58 -2.87
CA LEU A 71 -9.91 14.16 -3.16
C LEU A 71 -9.82 13.34 -1.86
N ILE A 72 -8.97 13.77 -0.92
CA ILE A 72 -8.76 13.05 0.33
C ILE A 72 -10.00 13.07 1.21
N LYS A 73 -10.66 14.22 1.27
CA LYS A 73 -11.96 14.35 1.94
C LYS A 73 -13.02 13.45 1.32
N ARG A 74 -13.10 13.36 -0.03
CA ARG A 74 -14.02 12.45 -0.73
C ARG A 74 -13.75 10.98 -0.41
N ILE A 75 -12.48 10.56 -0.39
CA ILE A 75 -12.07 9.20 -0.01
C ILE A 75 -12.61 8.88 1.39
N HIS A 76 -12.37 9.77 2.35
CA HIS A 76 -12.83 9.59 3.73
C HIS A 76 -14.36 9.60 3.84
N ALA A 77 -15.04 10.56 3.21
CA ALA A 77 -16.49 10.69 3.22
C ALA A 77 -17.21 9.48 2.58
N ALA A 78 -16.56 8.80 1.62
CA ALA A 78 -17.05 7.57 1.02
C ALA A 78 -16.90 6.34 1.96
N GLY A 79 -16.38 6.53 3.19
CA GLY A 79 -16.22 5.47 4.20
C GLY A 79 -14.97 4.61 4.01
N HIS A 80 -14.04 5.04 3.17
CA HIS A 80 -12.73 4.40 3.03
C HIS A 80 -11.78 4.84 4.15
N GLU A 81 -10.79 4.01 4.44
CA GLU A 81 -9.71 4.35 5.35
C GLU A 81 -8.65 5.17 4.61
N VAL A 82 -8.24 6.29 5.19
CA VAL A 82 -7.08 7.07 4.75
C VAL A 82 -5.88 6.68 5.60
N ALA A 83 -4.77 6.33 4.95
CA ALA A 83 -3.49 5.97 5.55
C ALA A 83 -2.35 6.74 4.89
N CYS A 84 -1.17 6.76 5.49
CA CYS A 84 -0.02 7.56 5.04
C CYS A 84 0.89 6.77 4.09
N HIS A 85 1.27 7.39 2.95
CA HIS A 85 2.24 6.85 2.00
C HIS A 85 3.56 7.67 1.93
N GLY A 86 3.92 8.36 3.03
CA GLY A 86 5.02 9.31 3.04
C GLY A 86 4.65 10.66 2.42
N LEU A 87 5.62 11.56 2.31
CA LEU A 87 5.41 12.92 1.80
C LEU A 87 5.77 13.08 0.32
N THR A 88 6.98 12.63 -0.06
CA THR A 88 7.63 12.93 -1.34
C THR A 88 7.93 11.69 -2.17
N HIS A 89 7.41 10.53 -1.79
CA HIS A 89 7.69 9.22 -2.42
C HIS A 89 9.20 8.87 -2.43
N GLU A 90 9.98 9.38 -1.45
CA GLU A 90 11.39 9.00 -1.31
C GLU A 90 11.54 7.63 -0.66
N LEU A 91 12.48 6.84 -1.16
CA LEU A 91 12.76 5.51 -0.64
C LEU A 91 13.34 5.61 0.78
N VAL A 92 12.79 4.87 1.74
CA VAL A 92 13.17 4.97 3.15
C VAL A 92 14.66 4.73 3.37
N TYR A 93 15.24 3.74 2.70
CA TYR A 93 16.69 3.45 2.81
C TYR A 93 17.61 4.51 2.17
N ARG A 94 17.05 5.54 1.51
CA ARG A 94 17.79 6.71 0.99
C ARG A 94 17.66 7.94 1.87
N GLN A 95 16.81 7.87 2.89
CA GLN A 95 16.60 8.94 3.86
C GLN A 95 17.45 8.72 5.12
N THR A 96 17.75 9.82 5.81
CA THR A 96 18.20 9.71 7.20
C THR A 96 16.98 9.54 8.13
N PRO A 97 17.15 8.98 9.35
CA PRO A 97 16.07 8.86 10.32
C PRO A 97 15.35 10.19 10.61
N GLU A 98 16.11 11.31 10.65
CA GLU A 98 15.59 12.65 10.91
C GLU A 98 14.68 13.13 9.78
N VAL A 99 15.13 13.00 8.53
CA VAL A 99 14.35 13.37 7.34
C VAL A 99 13.08 12.53 7.25
N PHE A 100 13.20 11.21 7.44
CA PHE A 100 12.05 10.30 7.43
C PHE A 100 11.04 10.68 8.51
N ARG A 101 11.49 10.97 9.74
CA ARG A 101 10.62 11.41 10.84
C ARG A 101 9.88 12.69 10.49
N GLN A 102 10.60 13.68 9.97
CA GLN A 102 10.02 14.97 9.60
C GLN A 102 8.97 14.83 8.50
N GLU A 103 9.32 14.20 7.38
CA GLU A 103 8.41 14.03 6.24
C GLU A 103 7.18 13.18 6.59
N THR A 104 7.39 12.09 7.34
CA THR A 104 6.30 11.20 7.74
C THR A 104 5.34 11.91 8.71
N ARG A 105 5.88 12.67 9.66
CA ARG A 105 5.07 13.48 10.57
C ARG A 105 4.26 14.55 9.83
N GLU A 106 4.90 15.28 8.91
CA GLU A 106 4.23 16.31 8.11
C GLU A 106 3.08 15.71 7.31
N SER A 107 3.33 14.60 6.61
CA SER A 107 2.31 13.91 5.83
C SER A 107 1.16 13.42 6.72
N LYS A 108 1.46 12.82 7.87
CA LYS A 108 0.45 12.35 8.81
C LYS A 108 -0.46 13.48 9.29
N LEU A 109 0.14 14.58 9.78
CA LEU A 109 -0.63 15.73 10.29
C LEU A 109 -1.48 16.38 9.21
N LEU A 110 -0.96 16.50 7.98
CA LEU A 110 -1.73 17.00 6.83
C LEU A 110 -2.96 16.14 6.56
N LEU A 111 -2.80 14.83 6.55
CA LEU A 111 -3.91 13.92 6.30
C LEU A 111 -4.95 13.97 7.44
N GLU A 112 -4.50 14.00 8.69
CA GLU A 112 -5.36 14.11 9.87
C GLU A 112 -6.17 15.41 9.88
N ASP A 113 -5.54 16.54 9.51
CA ASP A 113 -6.21 17.83 9.38
C ASP A 113 -7.30 17.79 8.29
N LEU A 114 -7.00 17.18 7.13
CA LEU A 114 -7.94 17.09 6.02
C LEU A 114 -9.18 16.25 6.32
N ILE A 115 -9.03 15.16 7.10
CA ILE A 115 -10.14 14.21 7.35
C ILE A 115 -10.76 14.36 8.74
N GLY A 116 -10.16 15.13 9.64
CA GLY A 116 -10.63 15.30 11.02
C GLY A 116 -10.58 14.02 11.85
N ALA A 117 -9.72 13.06 11.52
CA ALA A 117 -9.63 11.76 12.17
C ALA A 117 -8.18 11.24 12.22
N PRO A 118 -7.81 10.37 13.19
CA PRO A 118 -6.47 9.81 13.27
C PRO A 118 -6.09 8.95 12.04
N VAL A 119 -4.87 9.13 11.55
CA VAL A 119 -4.26 8.30 10.51
C VAL A 119 -3.41 7.23 11.19
N LEU A 120 -3.87 5.99 11.14
CA LEU A 120 -3.32 4.87 11.91
C LEU A 120 -2.34 4.01 11.14
N GLY A 121 -2.39 4.02 9.81
CA GLY A 121 -1.61 3.14 8.95
C GLY A 121 -0.54 3.87 8.15
N TYR A 122 0.55 3.16 7.90
CA TYR A 122 1.64 3.60 7.04
C TYR A 122 1.99 2.55 5.99
N ARG A 123 2.45 3.00 4.83
CA ARG A 123 3.11 2.20 3.80
C ARG A 123 4.25 3.00 3.19
N ALA A 124 5.44 2.41 3.16
CA ALA A 124 6.61 3.04 2.55
C ALA A 124 6.51 3.04 1.02
N ALA A 125 6.94 4.14 0.41
CA ALA A 125 7.13 4.24 -1.04
C ALA A 125 7.91 3.03 -1.57
N SER A 126 7.36 2.36 -2.59
CA SER A 126 7.98 1.17 -3.22
C SER A 126 8.39 0.08 -2.23
N TYR A 127 7.70 -0.06 -1.10
CA TYR A 127 8.00 -1.08 -0.06
C TYR A 127 9.44 -1.01 0.45
N SER A 128 9.97 0.21 0.61
CA SER A 128 11.37 0.48 0.85
C SER A 128 11.83 0.36 2.32
N ILE A 129 10.98 -0.18 3.22
CA ILE A 129 11.44 -0.69 4.51
C ILE A 129 12.06 -2.07 4.27
N THR A 130 13.39 -2.12 4.34
CA THR A 130 14.21 -3.31 4.15
C THR A 130 15.01 -3.62 5.43
N ALA A 131 15.79 -4.69 5.44
CA ALA A 131 16.66 -5.01 6.58
C ALA A 131 17.58 -3.86 6.98
N GLN A 132 17.97 -2.98 6.03
CA GLN A 132 18.84 -1.82 6.29
C GLN A 132 18.08 -0.61 6.87
N SER A 133 16.76 -0.57 6.74
CA SER A 133 15.94 0.57 7.15
C SER A 133 14.86 0.19 8.18
N LEU A 134 15.04 -0.92 8.93
CA LEU A 134 14.13 -1.32 10.01
C LEU A 134 14.03 -0.29 11.14
N TRP A 135 14.98 0.64 11.26
CA TRP A 135 14.90 1.80 12.14
C TRP A 135 13.65 2.67 11.90
N ALA A 136 13.07 2.57 10.70
CA ALA A 136 11.82 3.27 10.37
C ALA A 136 10.64 2.81 11.26
N ILE A 137 10.62 1.55 11.67
CA ILE A 137 9.59 1.01 12.57
C ILE A 137 9.61 1.74 13.92
N ASP A 138 10.80 2.03 14.46
CA ASP A 138 10.94 2.80 15.70
C ASP A 138 10.25 4.17 15.57
N ILE A 139 10.50 4.86 14.45
CA ILE A 139 9.94 6.18 14.16
C ILE A 139 8.43 6.13 13.92
N LEU A 140 7.94 5.11 13.23
CA LEU A 140 6.49 4.92 13.02
C LEU A 140 5.76 4.73 14.35
N CYS A 141 6.34 3.96 15.28
CA CYS A 141 5.83 3.83 16.64
C CYS A 141 5.83 5.18 17.39
N GLU A 142 6.94 5.93 17.33
CA GLU A 142 7.06 7.27 17.94
C GLU A 142 5.99 8.24 17.41
N LEU A 143 5.67 8.17 16.12
CA LEU A 143 4.66 9.01 15.48
C LEU A 143 3.23 8.54 15.71
N GLY A 144 3.05 7.42 16.44
CA GLY A 144 1.74 6.90 16.84
C GLY A 144 1.01 6.14 15.72
N PHE A 145 1.73 5.64 14.71
CA PHE A 145 1.14 4.67 13.78
C PHE A 145 0.86 3.35 14.50
N ARG A 146 -0.25 2.72 14.14
CA ARG A 146 -0.72 1.48 14.76
C ARG A 146 -0.42 0.26 13.89
N TYR A 147 -0.33 0.44 12.58
CA TYR A 147 0.10 -0.62 11.67
C TYR A 147 0.96 -0.06 10.53
N ASP A 148 1.80 -0.93 10.00
CA ASP A 148 2.58 -0.75 8.78
C ASP A 148 2.24 -1.84 7.77
N SER A 149 2.43 -1.55 6.49
CA SER A 149 2.32 -2.52 5.40
C SER A 149 3.39 -2.25 4.35
N SER A 150 4.64 -2.32 4.78
CA SER A 150 5.79 -1.99 3.94
C SER A 150 6.69 -3.19 3.65
N ILE A 151 6.62 -4.27 4.44
CA ILE A 151 7.51 -5.41 4.30
C ILE A 151 6.98 -6.36 3.24
N PHE A 152 7.82 -6.65 2.25
CA PHE A 152 7.53 -7.64 1.24
C PHE A 152 8.41 -8.89 1.48
N PRO A 153 7.83 -10.05 1.79
CA PRO A 153 8.61 -11.24 2.16
C PRO A 153 9.14 -12.00 0.92
N ILE A 154 9.87 -11.31 0.07
CA ILE A 154 10.52 -11.85 -1.14
C ILE A 154 11.97 -11.36 -1.26
N ALA A 155 12.75 -12.02 -2.10
CA ALA A 155 14.05 -11.51 -2.56
C ALA A 155 13.83 -10.62 -3.80
N HIS A 156 14.21 -9.36 -3.70
CA HIS A 156 14.16 -8.39 -4.80
C HIS A 156 15.30 -7.39 -4.66
N ASP A 157 15.77 -6.83 -5.78
CA ASP A 157 16.92 -5.91 -5.84
C ASP A 157 16.65 -4.53 -5.20
N ARG A 158 15.41 -4.09 -5.11
CA ARG A 158 15.01 -2.76 -4.61
C ARG A 158 14.25 -2.79 -3.29
N TYR A 159 13.64 -3.90 -2.95
CA TYR A 159 12.79 -4.04 -1.77
C TYR A 159 12.75 -5.50 -1.30
N GLY A 160 12.07 -5.72 -0.20
CA GLY A 160 11.84 -7.05 0.34
C GLY A 160 12.82 -7.45 1.44
N ILE A 161 12.32 -8.33 2.30
CA ILE A 161 13.08 -8.99 3.37
C ILE A 161 12.83 -10.49 3.21
N PRO A 162 13.74 -11.22 2.55
CA PRO A 162 13.62 -12.66 2.43
C PRO A 162 13.55 -13.30 3.81
N GLY A 163 12.60 -14.19 4.03
CA GLY A 163 12.41 -14.82 5.34
C GLY A 163 11.53 -14.05 6.33
N ALA A 164 11.10 -12.82 6.02
CA ALA A 164 10.10 -12.14 6.83
C ALA A 164 8.79 -12.94 6.90
N SER A 165 7.99 -12.70 7.97
CA SER A 165 6.67 -13.30 8.10
C SER A 165 5.80 -13.02 6.88
N THR A 166 4.93 -13.97 6.54
CA THR A 166 3.85 -13.77 5.56
C THR A 166 2.51 -13.49 6.23
N ARG A 167 2.47 -13.55 7.57
CA ARG A 167 1.27 -13.31 8.37
C ARG A 167 1.34 -11.97 9.05
N PRO A 168 0.22 -11.26 9.19
CA PRO A 168 0.16 -10.09 10.06
C PRO A 168 0.64 -10.44 11.47
N GLY A 169 1.43 -9.54 12.06
CA GLY A 169 2.00 -9.77 13.38
C GLY A 169 2.63 -8.52 13.98
N LEU A 170 2.94 -8.59 15.28
CA LEU A 170 3.58 -7.49 15.99
C LEU A 170 5.07 -7.40 15.63
N MET A 171 5.50 -6.18 15.40
CA MET A 171 6.90 -5.76 15.38
C MET A 171 7.16 -4.86 16.59
N HIS A 172 8.28 -5.09 17.25
CA HIS A 172 8.67 -4.32 18.44
C HIS A 172 9.73 -3.28 18.08
N ALA A 173 9.48 -2.04 18.47
CA ALA A 173 10.45 -0.96 18.42
C ALA A 173 11.44 -1.08 19.60
N LYS A 174 12.60 -0.45 19.45
CA LYS A 174 13.66 -0.46 20.49
C LYS A 174 13.23 0.15 21.82
N ASN A 175 12.27 1.07 21.81
CA ASN A 175 11.70 1.70 23.00
C ASN A 175 10.59 0.87 23.68
N GLY A 176 10.35 -0.36 23.23
CA GLY A 176 9.32 -1.25 23.76
C GLY A 176 7.92 -1.04 23.18
N ALA A 177 7.71 0.02 22.37
CA ALA A 177 6.46 0.19 21.63
C ALA A 177 6.29 -0.92 20.57
N SER A 178 5.08 -1.10 20.08
CA SER A 178 4.78 -2.13 19.08
C SER A 178 3.89 -1.58 17.99
N ILE A 179 4.09 -2.08 16.78
CA ILE A 179 3.26 -1.81 15.61
C ILE A 179 2.86 -3.14 14.96
N VAL A 180 1.68 -3.20 14.36
CA VAL A 180 1.27 -4.39 13.60
C VAL A 180 1.79 -4.25 12.17
N GLU A 181 2.63 -5.18 11.72
CA GLU A 181 2.98 -5.30 10.30
C GLU A 181 1.97 -6.19 9.59
N PHE A 182 1.42 -5.69 8.46
CA PHE A 182 0.67 -6.51 7.50
C PHE A 182 1.50 -6.68 6.23
N PRO A 183 2.28 -7.76 6.11
CA PRO A 183 3.19 -7.95 5.00
C PRO A 183 2.47 -8.05 3.66
N LEU A 184 3.14 -7.60 2.59
CA LEU A 184 2.64 -7.79 1.23
C LEU A 184 2.46 -9.27 0.94
N SER A 185 1.30 -9.63 0.40
CA SER A 185 0.90 -11.02 0.30
C SER A 185 1.62 -11.76 -0.83
N THR A 186 2.11 -12.93 -0.53
CA THR A 186 2.81 -13.83 -1.44
C THR A 186 2.22 -15.23 -1.37
N ALA A 187 2.14 -15.91 -2.52
CA ALA A 187 1.81 -17.32 -2.57
C ALA A 187 3.08 -18.18 -2.57
N GLN A 188 2.98 -19.41 -2.08
CA GLN A 188 4.07 -20.38 -2.15
C GLN A 188 3.91 -21.27 -3.37
N LEU A 189 4.92 -21.28 -4.25
CA LEU A 189 5.00 -22.11 -5.44
C LEU A 189 6.33 -22.86 -5.46
N MET A 190 6.32 -24.18 -5.46
CA MET A 190 7.52 -25.04 -5.51
C MET A 190 8.62 -24.61 -4.51
N GLY A 191 8.25 -24.34 -3.26
CA GLY A 191 9.17 -23.92 -2.20
C GLY A 191 9.60 -22.45 -2.25
N ARG A 192 9.19 -21.67 -3.25
CA ARG A 192 9.52 -20.25 -3.42
C ARG A 192 8.30 -19.36 -3.19
N ARG A 193 8.53 -18.17 -2.65
CA ARG A 193 7.49 -17.15 -2.54
C ARG A 193 7.39 -16.36 -3.83
N VAL A 194 6.16 -16.24 -4.34
CA VAL A 194 5.85 -15.49 -5.56
C VAL A 194 4.85 -14.39 -5.27
N PRO A 195 5.07 -13.17 -5.78
CA PRO A 195 4.16 -12.06 -5.63
C PRO A 195 2.90 -12.29 -6.47
N VAL A 196 1.72 -12.16 -5.86
CA VAL A 196 0.43 -12.43 -6.52
C VAL A 196 -0.64 -11.37 -6.22
N ALA A 197 -0.35 -10.45 -5.29
CA ALA A 197 -1.40 -9.65 -4.67
C ALA A 197 -1.40 -8.17 -5.11
N GLY A 198 -1.12 -7.89 -6.36
CA GLY A 198 -1.31 -6.54 -6.90
C GLY A 198 -0.17 -5.97 -7.73
N GLY A 199 -0.27 -4.67 -8.00
CA GLY A 199 0.70 -3.88 -8.74
C GLY A 199 1.04 -4.45 -10.12
N GLY A 200 2.29 -4.26 -10.54
CA GLY A 200 2.77 -4.76 -11.83
C GLY A 200 2.56 -6.26 -12.03
N TYR A 201 2.62 -7.07 -10.98
CA TYR A 201 2.38 -8.53 -11.07
C TYR A 201 0.94 -8.84 -11.49
N PHE A 202 -0.05 -8.09 -10.99
CA PHE A 202 -1.44 -8.25 -11.39
C PHE A 202 -1.69 -7.92 -12.85
N ARG A 203 -0.95 -6.97 -13.40
CA ARG A 203 -1.04 -6.61 -14.82
C ARG A 203 -0.26 -7.57 -15.72
N LEU A 204 0.97 -7.94 -15.32
CA LEU A 204 1.88 -8.73 -16.14
C LEU A 204 1.54 -10.21 -16.18
N LEU A 205 1.06 -10.76 -15.07
CA LEU A 205 0.72 -12.19 -14.98
C LEU A 205 -0.70 -12.47 -15.46
N PRO A 206 -0.99 -13.67 -15.97
CA PRO A 206 -2.35 -14.05 -16.30
C PRO A 206 -3.26 -14.00 -15.07
N TYR A 207 -4.50 -13.53 -15.23
CA TYR A 207 -5.46 -13.40 -14.14
C TYR A 207 -5.69 -14.70 -13.35
N TRP A 208 -5.69 -15.85 -14.02
CA TRP A 208 -5.84 -17.15 -13.35
C TRP A 208 -4.73 -17.43 -12.34
N PHE A 209 -3.50 -16.94 -12.59
CA PHE A 209 -2.37 -17.10 -11.68
C PHE A 209 -2.56 -16.26 -10.40
N THR A 210 -2.94 -15.00 -10.55
CA THR A 210 -3.32 -14.15 -9.41
C THR A 210 -4.43 -14.80 -8.59
N ARG A 211 -5.51 -15.22 -9.25
CA ARG A 211 -6.65 -15.88 -8.59
C ARG A 211 -6.24 -17.14 -7.83
N TRP A 212 -5.41 -17.98 -8.45
CA TRP A 212 -4.86 -19.18 -7.81
C TRP A 212 -4.05 -18.81 -6.55
N GLY A 213 -3.15 -17.85 -6.66
CA GLY A 213 -2.31 -17.43 -5.54
C GLY A 213 -3.11 -16.87 -4.37
N LEU A 214 -4.07 -15.97 -4.64
CA LEU A 214 -4.93 -15.39 -3.61
C LEU A 214 -5.82 -16.43 -2.92
N ARG A 215 -6.37 -17.39 -3.68
CA ARG A 215 -7.10 -18.53 -3.10
C ARG A 215 -6.19 -19.40 -2.24
N SER A 216 -4.98 -19.68 -2.71
CA SER A 216 -4.00 -20.45 -1.95
C SER A 216 -3.70 -19.81 -0.57
N ILE A 217 -3.62 -18.48 -0.51
CA ILE A 217 -3.42 -17.75 0.75
C ILE A 217 -4.64 -17.92 1.67
N ASN A 218 -5.87 -17.74 1.16
CA ASN A 218 -7.07 -17.88 1.98
C ASN A 218 -7.34 -19.32 2.41
N GLU A 219 -7.22 -20.28 1.48
CA GLU A 219 -7.69 -21.67 1.71
C GLU A 219 -6.60 -22.55 2.32
N ARG A 220 -5.37 -22.51 1.79
CA ARG A 220 -4.26 -23.34 2.26
C ARG A 220 -3.54 -22.74 3.46
N ASP A 221 -3.20 -21.42 3.37
CA ASP A 221 -2.43 -20.76 4.42
C ASP A 221 -3.34 -20.25 5.55
N ASN A 222 -4.67 -20.33 5.35
CA ASN A 222 -5.73 -19.93 6.28
C ASN A 222 -5.51 -18.54 6.88
N GLN A 223 -5.36 -17.54 6.02
CA GLN A 223 -5.14 -16.16 6.43
C GLN A 223 -5.74 -15.16 5.41
N PRO A 224 -6.06 -13.93 5.82
CA PRO A 224 -6.39 -12.87 4.90
C PRO A 224 -5.16 -12.46 4.08
N PHE A 225 -5.40 -11.96 2.88
CA PHE A 225 -4.37 -11.30 2.08
C PHE A 225 -4.61 -9.80 1.99
N ILE A 226 -3.53 -9.04 1.68
CA ILE A 226 -3.58 -7.65 1.31
C ILE A 226 -3.35 -7.53 -0.19
N PHE A 227 -4.28 -6.87 -0.90
CA PHE A 227 -4.17 -6.60 -2.33
C PHE A 227 -3.93 -5.11 -2.54
N TYR A 228 -3.00 -4.76 -3.43
CA TYR A 228 -2.65 -3.37 -3.69
C TYR A 228 -2.69 -3.03 -5.18
N LEU A 229 -3.04 -1.80 -5.49
CA LEU A 229 -2.94 -1.21 -6.81
C LEU A 229 -2.71 0.29 -6.69
N HIS A 230 -2.30 0.89 -7.81
CA HIS A 230 -2.15 2.33 -7.93
C HIS A 230 -3.22 2.88 -8.88
N PRO A 231 -3.73 4.11 -8.68
CA PRO A 231 -4.73 4.70 -9.57
C PRO A 231 -4.30 4.72 -11.05
N TRP A 232 -3.03 4.98 -11.32
CA TRP A 232 -2.49 5.02 -12.67
C TRP A 232 -2.51 3.64 -13.39
N GLU A 233 -2.64 2.53 -12.67
CA GLU A 233 -2.69 1.19 -13.28
C GLU A 233 -4.00 0.92 -14.04
N ILE A 234 -5.05 1.67 -13.79
CA ILE A 234 -6.31 1.61 -14.55
C ILE A 234 -6.44 2.74 -15.59
N ASP A 235 -5.38 3.53 -15.80
CA ASP A 235 -5.36 4.66 -16.71
C ASP A 235 -4.54 4.37 -17.97
N ALA A 236 -5.16 3.75 -18.96
CA ALA A 236 -4.54 3.45 -20.24
C ALA A 236 -4.22 4.73 -21.07
N GLY A 237 -4.86 5.86 -20.73
CA GLY A 237 -4.68 7.16 -21.40
C GLY A 237 -3.54 8.00 -20.85
N GLN A 238 -2.78 7.52 -19.86
CA GLN A 238 -1.67 8.27 -19.29
C GLN A 238 -0.56 8.57 -20.30
N PRO A 239 0.21 9.67 -20.16
CA PRO A 239 1.32 10.01 -21.04
C PRO A 239 2.37 8.90 -21.12
N ARG A 240 2.99 8.77 -22.30
CA ARG A 240 4.03 7.77 -22.56
C ARG A 240 5.40 8.41 -22.69
N PHE A 241 6.38 7.92 -21.92
CA PHE A 241 7.74 8.44 -21.88
C PHE A 241 8.72 7.47 -22.54
N ASN A 242 9.80 8.02 -23.10
CA ASN A 242 10.88 7.24 -23.72
C ASN A 242 11.86 6.74 -22.66
N ALA A 243 11.38 5.86 -21.78
CA ALA A 243 12.20 5.15 -20.80
C ALA A 243 12.82 3.88 -21.40
N SER A 244 13.65 3.19 -20.63
CA SER A 244 14.23 1.90 -21.03
C SER A 244 13.14 0.88 -21.41
N TRP A 245 13.45 -0.07 -22.30
CA TRP A 245 12.48 -1.10 -22.72
C TRP A 245 11.86 -1.83 -21.53
N LEU A 246 12.67 -2.21 -20.55
CA LEU A 246 12.18 -2.91 -19.36
C LEU A 246 11.25 -2.04 -18.51
N SER A 247 11.57 -0.76 -18.34
CA SER A 247 10.72 0.21 -17.63
C SER A 247 9.39 0.39 -18.34
N ARG A 248 9.41 0.57 -19.67
CA ARG A 248 8.19 0.69 -20.50
C ARG A 248 7.34 -0.58 -20.43
N PHE A 249 7.95 -1.75 -20.55
CA PHE A 249 7.25 -3.02 -20.42
C PHE A 249 6.56 -3.15 -19.06
N ARG A 250 7.29 -2.93 -17.97
CA ARG A 250 6.74 -3.02 -16.60
C ARG A 250 5.64 -2.01 -16.33
N HIS A 251 5.75 -0.81 -16.90
CA HIS A 251 4.83 0.30 -16.61
C HIS A 251 3.57 0.26 -17.47
N TYR A 252 3.69 0.08 -18.79
CA TYR A 252 2.58 0.26 -19.72
C TYR A 252 1.84 -1.02 -20.13
N THR A 253 2.38 -2.21 -19.82
CA THR A 253 1.73 -3.46 -20.21
C THR A 253 0.42 -3.66 -19.48
N ASN A 254 -0.64 -4.00 -20.26
CA ASN A 254 -1.97 -4.38 -19.77
C ASN A 254 -2.68 -3.33 -18.90
N LEU A 255 -2.42 -2.04 -19.10
CA LEU A 255 -3.19 -0.96 -18.45
C LEU A 255 -4.65 -0.97 -18.88
N ASP A 256 -4.92 -1.27 -20.14
CA ASP A 256 -6.25 -1.33 -20.76
C ASP A 256 -7.16 -2.42 -20.19
N VAL A 257 -6.58 -3.52 -19.74
CA VAL A 257 -7.34 -4.65 -19.16
C VAL A 257 -7.35 -4.67 -17.64
N CYS A 258 -6.55 -3.80 -16.99
CA CYS A 258 -6.37 -3.82 -15.54
C CYS A 258 -7.68 -3.55 -14.80
N GLU A 259 -8.45 -2.56 -15.24
CA GLU A 259 -9.73 -2.19 -14.63
C GLU A 259 -10.75 -3.34 -14.69
N ALA A 260 -10.86 -4.02 -15.84
CA ALA A 260 -11.75 -5.16 -16.00
C ALA A 260 -11.32 -6.36 -15.12
N ARG A 261 -9.99 -6.59 -14.98
CA ARG A 261 -9.46 -7.61 -14.07
C ARG A 261 -9.77 -7.27 -12.61
N LEU A 262 -9.64 -5.99 -12.22
CA LEU A 262 -9.97 -5.52 -10.87
C LEU A 262 -11.47 -5.70 -10.59
N ALA A 263 -12.35 -5.30 -11.51
CA ALA A 263 -13.79 -5.50 -11.40
C ALA A 263 -14.19 -6.97 -11.21
N ARG A 264 -13.46 -7.87 -11.87
CA ARG A 264 -13.62 -9.31 -11.69
C ARG A 264 -13.13 -9.76 -10.31
N LEU A 265 -11.96 -9.30 -9.89
CA LEU A 265 -11.36 -9.65 -8.59
C LEU A 265 -12.26 -9.30 -7.42
N ILE A 266 -12.82 -8.08 -7.41
CA ILE A 266 -13.73 -7.62 -6.34
C ILE A 266 -15.09 -8.33 -6.35
N GLY A 267 -15.42 -9.02 -7.44
CA GLY A 267 -16.57 -9.93 -7.51
C GLY A 267 -16.27 -11.35 -7.01
N GLU A 268 -15.00 -11.75 -6.95
CA GLU A 268 -14.58 -13.10 -6.58
C GLU A 268 -14.09 -13.23 -5.13
N PHE A 269 -13.75 -12.11 -4.47
CA PHE A 269 -13.23 -12.09 -3.09
C PHE A 269 -13.94 -11.02 -2.27
N LYS A 270 -14.04 -11.25 -0.95
CA LYS A 270 -14.53 -10.26 0.00
C LYS A 270 -13.39 -9.34 0.43
N PHE A 271 -13.65 -8.03 0.43
CA PHE A 271 -12.66 -7.03 0.80
C PHE A 271 -13.20 -6.03 1.82
N THR A 272 -12.30 -5.49 2.63
CA THR A 272 -12.52 -4.36 3.52
C THR A 272 -11.21 -3.58 3.70
N THR A 273 -11.18 -2.65 4.67
CA THR A 273 -9.98 -1.86 5.01
C THR A 273 -8.95 -2.70 5.76
N VAL A 274 -7.69 -2.26 5.75
CA VAL A 274 -6.62 -2.88 6.55
C VAL A 274 -6.97 -2.86 8.04
N ARG A 275 -7.45 -1.73 8.55
CA ARG A 275 -7.84 -1.58 9.95
C ARG A 275 -8.91 -2.59 10.37
N GLU A 276 -9.88 -2.85 9.51
CA GLU A 276 -10.92 -3.86 9.78
C GLU A 276 -10.37 -5.28 9.83
N VAL A 277 -9.48 -5.63 8.88
CA VAL A 277 -8.83 -6.95 8.84
C VAL A 277 -7.94 -7.16 10.07
N LEU A 278 -7.23 -6.12 10.50
CA LEU A 278 -6.30 -6.17 11.63
C LEU A 278 -6.95 -5.89 12.99
N ARG A 279 -8.27 -5.71 13.08
CA ARG A 279 -8.96 -5.24 14.30
C ARG A 279 -8.50 -6.00 15.54
N SER A 280 -8.51 -7.31 15.53
CA SER A 280 -8.14 -8.14 16.69
C SER A 280 -6.68 -7.96 17.12
N GLN A 281 -5.75 -7.81 16.15
CA GLN A 281 -4.34 -7.57 16.42
C GLN A 281 -4.10 -6.15 16.96
N LEU A 282 -4.80 -5.15 16.42
CA LEU A 282 -4.72 -3.78 16.89
C LEU A 282 -5.25 -3.59 18.30
N ASP A 283 -6.37 -4.28 18.63
CA ASP A 283 -6.94 -4.28 19.98
C ASP A 283 -6.00 -4.98 20.98
N ALA A 284 -5.43 -6.12 20.61
CA ALA A 284 -4.46 -6.84 21.44
C ALA A 284 -3.17 -6.03 21.70
N ALA A 285 -2.65 -5.34 20.66
CA ALA A 285 -1.49 -4.47 20.80
C ALA A 285 -1.74 -3.31 21.77
N GLN A 286 -2.96 -2.79 21.81
CA GLN A 286 -3.35 -1.69 22.70
C GLN A 286 -3.38 -2.14 24.17
N VAL A 287 -3.91 -3.31 24.44
CA VAL A 287 -3.97 -3.87 25.80
C VAL A 287 -2.57 -4.21 26.33
N GLY A 288 -1.70 -4.79 25.48
CA GLY A 288 -0.31 -5.10 25.83
C GLY A 288 0.53 -3.85 26.13
N GLY A 289 0.31 -2.74 25.42
CA GLY A 289 0.98 -1.47 25.67
C GLY A 289 0.57 -0.78 26.99
N LEU A 290 -0.65 -0.97 27.43
CA LEU A 290 -1.14 -0.47 28.73
C LEU A 290 -0.52 -1.24 29.92
N ALA A 291 -0.27 -2.53 29.75
CA ALA A 291 0.32 -3.37 30.79
C ALA A 291 1.82 -3.05 31.06
N THR A 292 2.55 -2.53 30.07
CA THR A 292 3.97 -2.14 30.21
C THR A 292 4.17 -0.71 30.70
N ALA A 293 3.14 0.15 30.65
CA ALA A 293 3.20 1.54 31.12
C ALA A 293 2.86 1.69 32.62
N SER A 294 2.57 0.60 33.32
CA SER A 294 2.09 0.59 34.73
C SER A 294 3.11 0.01 35.70
N VAL A 295 4.43 0.04 35.38
CA VAL A 295 5.51 -0.37 36.31
C VAL A 295 6.50 0.77 36.54
#